data_2e422e71dbbc5ad45bd054916adcaa6f
#
_entry.id   2e422e71dbbc5ad45bd054916adcaa6f
#
_cell.length_a   1.000
_cell.length_b   1.000
_cell.length_c   1.000
_cell.angle_alpha   90.00
_cell.angle_beta   90.00
_cell.angle_gamma   90.00
#
_symmetry.space_group_name_H-M   'P 1'
#
loop_
_entity.id
_entity.type
_entity.pdbx_description
1 polymer ?
#
loop_
_entity_poly.entity_id
_entity_poly.type
_entity_poly.pdbx_seq_one_letter_code
_entity_poly.pdbx_strand_id
1 'polypeptide(L)'
;MRRAAGDGNWERALTLLHSAADILPAFSSAAEFGEVRDPVRLATGDEGPRLLCLPSPMALGGAHQYARFARHFHGRRDVLVPDVPGFAPGEPLPRSAEAVVEVVVEGIRRACADGRPYVLLGYSSGGQFAHAAAEAMEKAGRPASGVVLLDTYLLADDGTEQLRREMFNGMLDRESSVGGFGTARLAAMSRYSELIAHCLPGPLTAPVLFVRPEDPFAPGIDGWQAVWEGAHELAEVPGTHFTVMEDKAESTAGAVEKWLSDIAPA
;
A
#
# COMPACT_ATOMS: atom_id res chain seq x y z
N MET A 1 10.12 20.92 0.44
CA MET A 1 9.93 19.93 -0.63
C MET A 1 9.45 20.55 -1.94
N ARG A 2 8.29 21.24 -2.04
CA ARG A 2 7.79 21.84 -3.31
C ARG A 2 8.80 22.77 -4.01
N ARG A 3 9.51 23.64 -3.29
CA ARG A 3 10.57 24.49 -3.89
C ARG A 3 11.72 23.66 -4.45
N ALA A 4 12.18 22.64 -3.72
CA ALA A 4 13.25 21.78 -4.18
C ALA A 4 12.85 20.95 -5.41
N ALA A 5 11.60 20.52 -5.52
CA ALA A 5 11.08 19.83 -6.70
C ALA A 5 11.01 20.76 -7.92
N GLY A 6 10.56 22.02 -7.72
CA GLY A 6 10.47 23.04 -8.78
C GLY A 6 11.84 23.58 -9.27
N ASP A 7 12.85 23.61 -8.39
CA ASP A 7 14.15 24.20 -8.65
C ASP A 7 15.19 23.16 -9.18
N GLY A 8 14.77 21.93 -9.52
CA GLY A 8 15.69 20.86 -9.97
C GLY A 8 16.58 20.28 -8.85
N ASN A 9 16.34 20.62 -7.60
CA ASN A 9 17.08 20.13 -6.42
C ASN A 9 16.46 18.86 -5.78
N TRP A 10 15.70 18.09 -6.56
CA TRP A 10 15.00 16.92 -6.14
C TRP A 10 15.91 15.86 -5.48
N GLU A 11 16.99 15.46 -6.17
CA GLU A 11 17.94 14.47 -5.65
C GLU A 11 18.57 14.91 -4.33
N ARG A 12 18.94 16.18 -4.24
CA ARG A 12 19.48 16.73 -2.99
C ARG A 12 18.46 16.72 -1.85
N ALA A 13 17.19 16.98 -2.14
CA ALA A 13 16.13 16.90 -1.14
C ALA A 13 15.90 15.47 -0.67
N LEU A 14 15.92 14.49 -1.56
CA LEU A 14 15.86 13.06 -1.21
C LEU A 14 17.06 12.65 -0.36
N THR A 15 18.28 12.99 -0.75
CA THR A 15 19.50 12.69 0.02
C THR A 15 19.42 13.24 1.46
N LEU A 16 18.90 14.45 1.63
CA LEU A 16 18.70 15.03 2.97
C LEU A 16 17.65 14.28 3.77
N LEU A 17 16.57 13.82 3.14
CA LEU A 17 15.54 13.02 3.82
C LEU A 17 16.07 11.64 4.22
N HIS A 18 16.87 10.98 3.37
CA HIS A 18 17.54 9.72 3.71
C HIS A 18 18.45 9.89 4.91
N SER A 19 19.33 10.90 4.88
CA SER A 19 20.21 11.20 6.01
C SER A 19 19.45 11.53 7.30
N ALA A 20 18.29 12.19 7.19
CA ALA A 20 17.44 12.45 8.34
C ALA A 20 16.78 11.17 8.88
N ALA A 21 16.36 10.26 7.99
CA ALA A 21 15.78 8.97 8.38
C ALA A 21 16.81 8.07 9.10
N ASP A 22 18.08 8.12 8.71
CA ASP A 22 19.16 7.30 9.29
C ASP A 22 19.47 7.61 10.75
N ILE A 23 19.21 8.84 11.20
CA ILE A 23 19.46 9.25 12.60
C ILE A 23 18.25 9.07 13.52
N LEU A 24 17.09 8.66 12.97
CA LEU A 24 15.89 8.41 13.76
C LEU A 24 15.95 7.04 14.43
N PRO A 25 15.25 6.86 15.58
CA PRO A 25 15.07 5.54 16.17
C PRO A 25 14.54 4.53 15.15
N ALA A 26 15.07 3.31 15.19
CA ALA A 26 14.69 2.28 14.23
C ALA A 26 14.51 0.93 14.93
N PHE A 27 13.71 0.04 14.31
CA PHE A 27 13.41 -1.31 14.79
C PHE A 27 13.73 -2.36 13.74
N SER A 28 14.09 -3.57 14.19
CA SER A 28 14.43 -4.72 13.32
C SER A 28 13.42 -5.87 13.42
N SER A 29 12.44 -5.79 14.32
CA SER A 29 11.41 -6.81 14.50
C SER A 29 10.13 -6.22 15.09
N ALA A 30 9.01 -6.93 14.97
CA ALA A 30 7.75 -6.53 15.60
C ALA A 30 7.88 -6.40 17.14
N ALA A 31 8.72 -7.22 17.76
CA ALA A 31 8.98 -7.16 19.20
C ALA A 31 9.70 -5.87 19.62
N GLU A 32 10.65 -5.38 18.81
CA GLU A 32 11.33 -4.10 19.02
C GLU A 32 10.42 -2.91 18.73
N PHE A 33 9.51 -3.02 17.76
CA PHE A 33 8.51 -1.98 17.46
C PHE A 33 7.57 -1.76 18.66
N GLY A 34 7.24 -2.83 19.38
CA GLY A 34 6.41 -2.78 20.57
C GLY A 34 4.93 -3.03 20.27
N GLU A 35 4.06 -2.15 20.73
CA GLU A 35 2.61 -2.37 20.60
C GLU A 35 2.11 -2.01 19.18
N VAL A 36 1.69 -3.04 18.44
CA VAL A 36 1.01 -2.88 17.15
C VAL A 36 -0.43 -2.44 17.42
N ARG A 37 -0.83 -1.32 16.84
CA ARG A 37 -2.18 -0.78 17.00
C ARG A 37 -3.23 -1.66 16.32
N ASP A 38 -4.44 -1.62 16.82
CA ASP A 38 -5.56 -2.28 16.16
C ASP A 38 -5.84 -1.61 14.80
N PRO A 39 -6.20 -2.40 13.77
CA PRO A 39 -6.52 -1.86 12.45
C PRO A 39 -7.68 -0.88 12.49
N VAL A 40 -7.58 0.20 11.71
CA VAL A 40 -8.68 1.15 11.53
C VAL A 40 -9.79 0.50 10.75
N ARG A 41 -11.01 0.45 11.31
CA ARG A 41 -12.19 -0.08 10.64
C ARG A 41 -12.89 1.01 9.83
N LEU A 42 -12.99 0.82 8.52
CA LEU A 42 -13.63 1.75 7.58
C LEU A 42 -15.03 1.31 7.14
N ALA A 43 -15.30 0.02 7.13
CA ALA A 43 -16.63 -0.53 6.86
C ALA A 43 -16.88 -1.77 7.71
N THR A 44 -18.15 -2.05 7.97
CA THR A 44 -18.62 -3.24 8.70
C THR A 44 -19.53 -4.06 7.80
N GLY A 45 -19.43 -5.39 7.90
CA GLY A 45 -20.29 -6.36 7.25
C GLY A 45 -19.81 -7.78 7.53
N ASP A 46 -20.64 -8.76 7.22
CA ASP A 46 -20.42 -10.18 7.56
C ASP A 46 -20.39 -11.10 6.32
N GLU A 47 -20.56 -10.55 5.11
CA GLU A 47 -20.51 -11.32 3.88
C GLU A 47 -19.05 -11.69 3.52
N GLY A 48 -18.79 -12.98 3.30
CA GLY A 48 -17.53 -13.52 2.79
C GLY A 48 -16.26 -13.08 3.55
N PRO A 49 -15.10 -13.03 2.87
CA PRO A 49 -13.85 -12.62 3.48
C PRO A 49 -13.85 -11.12 3.80
N ARG A 50 -13.19 -10.75 4.92
CA ARG A 50 -12.89 -9.34 5.23
C ARG A 50 -11.77 -8.82 4.36
N LEU A 51 -11.73 -7.52 4.11
CA LEU A 51 -10.66 -6.85 3.38
C LEU A 51 -9.68 -6.21 4.37
N LEU A 52 -8.41 -6.58 4.29
CA LEU A 52 -7.31 -5.96 5.03
C LEU A 52 -6.50 -5.13 4.05
N CYS A 53 -6.64 -3.81 4.11
CA CYS A 53 -6.15 -2.87 3.12
C CYS A 53 -4.86 -2.21 3.59
N LEU A 54 -3.74 -2.45 2.91
CA LEU A 54 -2.46 -1.83 3.22
C LEU A 54 -2.30 -0.53 2.42
N PRO A 55 -2.19 0.63 3.10
CA PRO A 55 -1.97 1.89 2.42
C PRO A 55 -0.56 1.96 1.81
N SER A 56 -0.41 2.80 0.78
CA SER A 56 0.91 3.13 0.28
C SER A 56 1.76 3.77 1.38
N PRO A 57 3.00 3.29 1.63
CA PRO A 57 3.90 3.86 2.62
C PRO A 57 4.55 5.17 2.11
N MET A 58 3.72 6.08 1.67
CA MET A 58 4.08 7.42 1.21
C MET A 58 3.60 8.48 2.19
N ALA A 59 4.10 9.70 2.09
CA ALA A 59 3.69 10.78 2.98
C ALA A 59 2.16 11.08 2.90
N LEU A 60 1.54 10.78 1.78
CA LEU A 60 0.08 10.84 1.57
C LEU A 60 -0.66 9.60 2.14
N GLY A 61 0.06 8.51 2.45
CA GLY A 61 -0.52 7.22 2.84
C GLY A 61 -1.29 7.24 4.16
N GLY A 62 -2.12 6.23 4.36
CA GLY A 62 -2.89 6.02 5.58
C GLY A 62 -4.31 5.51 5.31
N ALA A 63 -5.06 5.22 6.36
CA ALA A 63 -6.40 4.65 6.26
C ALA A 63 -7.37 5.49 5.40
N HIS A 64 -7.20 6.82 5.40
CA HIS A 64 -8.04 7.75 4.62
C HIS A 64 -7.99 7.48 3.10
N GLN A 65 -6.90 6.87 2.57
CA GLN A 65 -6.82 6.49 1.15
C GLN A 65 -7.95 5.54 0.75
N TYR A 66 -8.38 4.69 1.68
CA TYR A 66 -9.43 3.70 1.44
C TYR A 66 -10.85 4.18 1.80
N ALA A 67 -11.00 5.41 2.29
CA ALA A 67 -12.30 5.88 2.79
C ALA A 67 -13.42 5.85 1.75
N ARG A 68 -13.13 6.24 0.50
CA ARG A 68 -14.11 6.20 -0.60
C ARG A 68 -14.36 4.77 -1.08
N PHE A 69 -13.31 3.99 -1.24
CA PHE A 69 -13.38 2.57 -1.61
C PHE A 69 -14.21 1.76 -0.59
N ALA A 70 -13.98 1.95 0.70
CA ALA A 70 -14.66 1.23 1.76
C ALA A 70 -16.17 1.49 1.82
N ARG A 71 -16.65 2.65 1.33
CA ARG A 71 -18.10 2.96 1.29
C ARG A 71 -18.91 1.92 0.50
N HIS A 72 -18.32 1.34 -0.53
CA HIS A 72 -18.97 0.31 -1.34
C HIS A 72 -19.28 -0.97 -0.55
N PHE A 73 -18.51 -1.22 0.50
CA PHE A 73 -18.58 -2.45 1.30
C PHE A 73 -19.41 -2.29 2.60
N HIS A 74 -19.94 -1.10 2.89
CA HIS A 74 -20.80 -0.91 4.07
C HIS A 74 -22.00 -1.84 4.07
N GLY A 75 -22.22 -2.53 5.20
CA GLY A 75 -23.30 -3.51 5.37
C GLY A 75 -23.03 -4.85 4.66
N ARG A 76 -21.91 -4.98 3.94
CA ARG A 76 -21.56 -6.19 3.19
C ARG A 76 -20.30 -6.86 3.75
N ARG A 77 -19.18 -6.15 3.81
CA ARG A 77 -17.89 -6.69 4.24
C ARG A 77 -17.20 -5.79 5.26
N ASP A 78 -16.46 -6.40 6.16
CA ASP A 78 -15.50 -5.65 6.96
C ASP A 78 -14.36 -5.14 6.08
N VAL A 79 -14.04 -3.85 6.19
CA VAL A 79 -12.83 -3.23 5.60
C VAL A 79 -12.00 -2.66 6.73
N LEU A 80 -10.81 -3.21 6.91
CA LEU A 80 -9.87 -2.87 7.96
C LEU A 80 -8.54 -2.41 7.33
N VAL A 81 -7.93 -1.42 7.94
CA VAL A 81 -6.63 -0.91 7.50
C VAL A 81 -5.62 -1.12 8.60
N PRO A 82 -4.76 -2.15 8.50
CA PRO A 82 -3.63 -2.33 9.40
C PRO A 82 -2.68 -1.12 9.34
N ASP A 83 -2.01 -0.88 10.45
CA ASP A 83 -1.05 0.21 10.53
C ASP A 83 0.23 -0.13 9.74
N VAL A 84 0.80 0.90 9.12
CA VAL A 84 2.13 0.84 8.50
C VAL A 84 3.06 1.63 9.40
N PRO A 85 4.06 0.99 10.04
CA PRO A 85 4.86 1.61 11.09
C PRO A 85 5.73 2.78 10.59
N GLY A 86 6.03 3.72 11.49
CA GLY A 86 6.95 4.84 11.25
C GLY A 86 6.29 6.13 10.77
N PHE A 87 4.98 6.14 10.49
CA PHE A 87 4.28 7.33 9.98
C PHE A 87 3.66 8.22 11.07
N ALA A 88 3.55 7.74 12.30
CA ALA A 88 3.10 8.57 13.40
C ALA A 88 4.29 9.30 14.08
N PRO A 89 4.06 10.49 14.67
CA PRO A 89 5.11 11.22 15.36
C PRO A 89 5.74 10.39 16.49
N GLY A 90 7.07 10.27 16.48
CA GLY A 90 7.83 9.54 17.50
C GLY A 90 7.92 8.03 17.30
N GLU A 91 7.27 7.47 16.29
CA GLU A 91 7.46 6.07 15.96
C GLU A 91 8.85 5.79 15.39
N PRO A 92 9.48 4.65 15.75
CA PRO A 92 10.72 4.22 15.13
C PRO A 92 10.50 3.79 13.68
N LEU A 93 11.53 3.92 12.85
CA LEU A 93 11.51 3.54 11.45
C LEU A 93 11.94 2.07 11.27
N PRO A 94 11.41 1.33 10.29
CA PRO A 94 11.87 -0.02 10.02
C PRO A 94 13.29 -0.03 9.44
N ARG A 95 14.10 -1.03 9.84
CA ARG A 95 15.45 -1.25 9.28
C ARG A 95 15.42 -2.06 8.00
N SER A 96 14.40 -2.87 7.79
CA SER A 96 14.28 -3.75 6.62
C SER A 96 12.82 -3.97 6.22
N ALA A 97 12.60 -4.49 5.02
CA ALA A 97 11.28 -4.88 4.54
C ALA A 97 10.67 -5.99 5.41
N GLU A 98 11.50 -6.94 5.89
CA GLU A 98 11.08 -8.01 6.78
C GLU A 98 10.52 -7.47 8.10
N ALA A 99 11.17 -6.43 8.67
CA ALA A 99 10.67 -5.80 9.90
C ALA A 99 9.28 -5.14 9.69
N VAL A 100 9.04 -4.55 8.52
CA VAL A 100 7.70 -4.06 8.15
C VAL A 100 6.71 -5.20 8.06
N VAL A 101 7.07 -6.27 7.36
CA VAL A 101 6.20 -7.44 7.16
C VAL A 101 5.84 -8.07 8.51
N GLU A 102 6.77 -8.19 9.45
CA GLU A 102 6.47 -8.72 10.80
C GLU A 102 5.41 -7.89 11.53
N VAL A 103 5.51 -6.56 11.51
CA VAL A 103 4.52 -5.67 12.14
C VAL A 103 3.16 -5.78 11.44
N VAL A 104 3.14 -5.79 10.12
CA VAL A 104 1.91 -5.96 9.32
C VAL A 104 1.26 -7.31 9.61
N VAL A 105 2.02 -8.39 9.65
CA VAL A 105 1.55 -9.76 9.98
C VAL A 105 0.94 -9.81 11.37
N GLU A 106 1.54 -9.14 12.35
CA GLU A 106 0.95 -9.07 13.70
C GLU A 106 -0.39 -8.32 13.68
N GLY A 107 -0.51 -7.22 12.93
CA GLY A 107 -1.78 -6.51 12.72
C GLY A 107 -2.84 -7.40 12.04
N ILE A 108 -2.45 -8.20 11.03
CA ILE A 108 -3.32 -9.18 10.37
C ILE A 108 -3.79 -10.26 11.35
N ARG A 109 -2.89 -10.81 12.16
CA ARG A 109 -3.22 -11.84 13.16
C ARG A 109 -4.24 -11.35 14.16
N ARG A 110 -4.11 -10.11 14.64
CA ARG A 110 -5.08 -9.47 15.54
C ARG A 110 -6.42 -9.25 14.85
N ALA A 111 -6.42 -8.71 13.64
CA ALA A 111 -7.61 -8.48 12.85
C ALA A 111 -8.40 -9.77 12.55
N CYS A 112 -7.70 -10.92 12.46
CA CYS A 112 -8.25 -12.23 12.12
C CYS A 112 -8.21 -13.23 13.29
N ALA A 113 -8.22 -12.74 14.54
CA ALA A 113 -8.20 -13.61 15.73
C ALA A 113 -9.45 -14.48 15.84
N ASP A 114 -10.56 -14.06 15.26
CA ASP A 114 -11.83 -14.80 15.18
C ASP A 114 -11.86 -15.91 14.12
N GLY A 115 -10.80 -16.06 13.32
CA GLY A 115 -10.69 -17.08 12.28
C GLY A 115 -11.47 -16.80 10.99
N ARG A 116 -12.12 -15.64 10.84
CA ARG A 116 -12.79 -15.28 9.57
C ARG A 116 -11.81 -15.23 8.42
N PRO A 117 -12.20 -15.72 7.22
CA PRO A 117 -11.42 -15.56 6.01
C PRO A 117 -11.10 -14.09 5.72
N TYR A 118 -9.98 -13.84 5.07
CA TYR A 118 -9.56 -12.49 4.73
C TYR A 118 -8.86 -12.43 3.37
N VAL A 119 -8.93 -11.27 2.74
CA VAL A 119 -8.19 -10.92 1.52
C VAL A 119 -7.27 -9.75 1.87
N LEU A 120 -6.02 -9.83 1.46
CA LEU A 120 -5.09 -8.70 1.56
C LEU A 120 -5.23 -7.83 0.32
N LEU A 121 -5.29 -6.52 0.52
CA LEU A 121 -5.38 -5.57 -0.56
C LEU A 121 -4.33 -4.48 -0.35
N GLY A 122 -3.51 -4.20 -1.35
CA GLY A 122 -2.51 -3.15 -1.27
C GLY A 122 -2.62 -2.17 -2.43
N TYR A 123 -2.52 -0.87 -2.13
CA TYR A 123 -2.54 0.18 -3.13
C TYR A 123 -1.13 0.72 -3.38
N SER A 124 -0.77 0.88 -4.66
CA SER A 124 0.54 1.38 -5.05
C SER A 124 1.66 0.53 -4.42
N SER A 125 2.70 1.12 -3.85
CA SER A 125 3.75 0.39 -3.12
C SER A 125 3.26 -0.37 -1.87
N GLY A 126 2.05 -0.09 -1.37
CA GLY A 126 1.39 -0.92 -0.34
C GLY A 126 1.08 -2.34 -0.82
N GLY A 127 0.93 -2.53 -2.15
CA GLY A 127 0.72 -3.84 -2.76
C GLY A 127 1.90 -4.79 -2.59
N GLN A 128 3.14 -4.30 -2.64
CA GLN A 128 4.32 -5.12 -2.40
C GLN A 128 4.34 -5.67 -0.96
N PHE A 129 4.01 -4.85 0.03
CA PHE A 129 3.93 -5.29 1.42
C PHE A 129 2.70 -6.18 1.67
N ALA A 130 1.57 -5.95 0.97
CA ALA A 130 0.43 -6.85 1.03
C ALA A 130 0.78 -8.25 0.51
N HIS A 131 1.50 -8.32 -0.60
CA HIS A 131 1.98 -9.57 -1.17
C HIS A 131 2.97 -10.27 -0.23
N ALA A 132 3.98 -9.56 0.27
CA ALA A 132 4.97 -10.12 1.20
C ALA A 132 4.32 -10.59 2.52
N ALA A 133 3.32 -9.87 3.03
CA ALA A 133 2.56 -10.30 4.20
C ALA A 133 1.72 -11.56 3.90
N ALA A 134 1.13 -11.67 2.70
CA ALA A 134 0.42 -12.88 2.27
C ALA A 134 1.34 -14.10 2.24
N GLU A 135 2.55 -13.96 1.67
CA GLU A 135 3.57 -15.02 1.70
C GLU A 135 3.94 -15.45 3.13
N ALA A 136 4.16 -14.47 4.02
CA ALA A 136 4.49 -14.74 5.40
C ALA A 136 3.36 -15.47 6.14
N MET A 137 2.11 -15.06 5.91
CA MET A 137 0.92 -15.70 6.47
C MET A 137 0.70 -17.11 5.91
N GLU A 138 0.95 -17.33 4.62
CA GLU A 138 0.88 -18.65 3.98
C GLU A 138 1.93 -19.60 4.57
N LYS A 139 3.19 -19.14 4.71
CA LYS A 139 4.27 -19.90 5.38
C LYS A 139 3.93 -20.21 6.85
N ALA A 140 3.14 -19.38 7.50
CA ALA A 140 2.65 -19.60 8.87
C ALA A 140 1.40 -20.51 8.95
N GLY A 141 0.94 -21.09 7.83
CA GLY A 141 -0.23 -21.98 7.77
C GLY A 141 -1.57 -21.24 7.90
N ARG A 142 -1.62 -19.94 7.66
CA ARG A 142 -2.81 -19.10 7.71
C ARG A 142 -2.97 -18.27 6.42
N PRO A 143 -3.11 -18.93 5.25
CA PRO A 143 -3.14 -18.25 3.97
C PRO A 143 -4.31 -17.27 3.87
N ALA A 144 -4.10 -16.19 3.13
CA ALA A 144 -5.18 -15.31 2.69
C ALA A 144 -6.06 -16.04 1.67
N SER A 145 -7.35 -15.71 1.62
CA SER A 145 -8.25 -16.20 0.57
C SER A 145 -7.92 -15.61 -0.81
N GLY A 146 -7.16 -14.54 -0.84
CA GLY A 146 -6.68 -13.89 -2.06
C GLY A 146 -5.89 -12.64 -1.76
N VAL A 147 -5.26 -12.09 -2.80
CA VAL A 147 -4.50 -10.83 -2.75
C VAL A 147 -4.95 -9.91 -3.87
N VAL A 148 -5.21 -8.64 -3.57
CA VAL A 148 -5.55 -7.62 -4.55
C VAL A 148 -4.44 -6.58 -4.60
N LEU A 149 -3.88 -6.35 -5.76
CA LEU A 149 -2.83 -5.38 -6.03
C LEU A 149 -3.43 -4.24 -6.84
N LEU A 150 -3.65 -3.09 -6.19
CA LEU A 150 -4.20 -1.90 -6.85
C LEU A 150 -3.08 -1.04 -7.38
N ASP A 151 -2.86 -1.07 -8.68
CA ASP A 151 -1.85 -0.30 -9.41
C ASP A 151 -0.48 -0.31 -8.72
N THR A 152 -0.01 -1.53 -8.46
CA THR A 152 1.25 -1.80 -7.74
C THR A 152 2.40 -1.88 -8.73
N TYR A 153 3.43 -1.06 -8.51
CA TYR A 153 4.62 -0.99 -9.35
C TYR A 153 5.79 -1.73 -8.68
N LEU A 154 6.56 -2.45 -9.48
CA LEU A 154 7.88 -2.98 -9.11
C LEU A 154 8.94 -1.99 -9.63
N LEU A 155 9.25 -0.97 -8.85
CA LEU A 155 10.12 0.14 -9.25
C LEU A 155 11.62 -0.18 -9.02
N ALA A 156 12.06 -1.36 -9.42
CA ALA A 156 13.43 -1.82 -9.21
C ALA A 156 14.45 -1.30 -10.28
N ASP A 157 13.98 -0.80 -11.44
CA ASP A 157 14.82 -0.49 -12.58
C ASP A 157 15.14 1.00 -12.74
N ASP A 158 16.34 1.29 -13.27
CA ASP A 158 16.84 2.65 -13.59
C ASP A 158 15.95 3.42 -14.60
N GLY A 159 15.15 2.71 -15.41
CA GLY A 159 14.19 3.29 -16.38
C GLY A 159 12.95 3.97 -15.77
N THR A 160 12.76 3.86 -14.46
CA THR A 160 11.53 4.33 -13.77
C THR A 160 11.66 5.71 -13.12
N GLU A 161 12.77 6.45 -13.34
CA GLU A 161 13.01 7.74 -12.68
C GLU A 161 11.95 8.80 -13.02
N GLN A 162 11.59 8.93 -14.31
CA GLN A 162 10.53 9.86 -14.72
C GLN A 162 9.19 9.49 -14.08
N LEU A 163 8.85 8.22 -14.08
CA LEU A 163 7.62 7.70 -13.44
C LEU A 163 7.59 8.04 -11.94
N ARG A 164 8.69 7.76 -11.22
CA ARG A 164 8.83 8.09 -9.79
C ARG A 164 8.67 9.59 -9.52
N ARG A 165 9.27 10.43 -10.37
CA ARG A 165 9.18 11.89 -10.25
C ARG A 165 7.75 12.38 -10.43
N GLU A 166 7.03 11.87 -11.43
CA GLU A 166 5.64 12.25 -11.66
C GLU A 166 4.68 11.73 -10.57
N MET A 167 4.90 10.51 -10.07
CA MET A 167 4.18 10.00 -8.90
C MET A 167 4.38 10.89 -7.68
N PHE A 168 5.60 11.35 -7.47
CA PHE A 168 5.91 12.26 -6.38
C PHE A 168 5.26 13.64 -6.57
N ASN A 169 5.30 14.20 -7.77
CA ASN A 169 4.61 15.45 -8.09
C ASN A 169 3.11 15.32 -7.81
N GLY A 170 2.48 14.24 -8.29
CA GLY A 170 1.07 13.97 -8.01
C GLY A 170 0.74 13.85 -6.52
N MET A 171 1.68 13.31 -5.72
CA MET A 171 1.56 13.31 -4.25
C MET A 171 1.65 14.72 -3.67
N LEU A 172 2.60 15.54 -4.13
CA LEU A 172 2.76 16.93 -3.68
C LEU A 172 1.53 17.79 -3.99
N ASP A 173 0.90 17.58 -5.15
CA ASP A 173 -0.32 18.29 -5.53
C ASP A 173 -1.47 18.03 -4.57
N ARG A 174 -1.46 16.87 -3.92
CA ARG A 174 -2.47 16.43 -2.95
C ARG A 174 -2.13 16.78 -1.49
N GLU A 175 -0.97 17.37 -1.23
CA GLU A 175 -0.51 17.71 0.12
C GLU A 175 -1.55 18.53 0.90
N SER A 176 -2.21 19.49 0.26
CA SER A 176 -3.21 20.36 0.89
C SER A 176 -4.46 19.60 1.35
N SER A 177 -4.80 18.49 0.69
CA SER A 177 -5.97 17.66 1.03
C SER A 177 -5.81 16.88 2.34
N VAL A 178 -4.57 16.72 2.82
CA VAL A 178 -4.23 16.00 4.07
C VAL A 178 -3.63 16.91 5.16
N GLY A 179 -3.71 18.24 4.98
CA GLY A 179 -3.23 19.19 5.98
C GLY A 179 -1.70 19.41 6.00
N GLY A 180 -1.00 18.95 4.97
CA GLY A 180 0.47 19.07 4.85
C GLY A 180 1.22 17.82 5.32
N PHE A 181 2.47 17.69 4.86
CA PHE A 181 3.34 16.57 5.26
C PHE A 181 4.25 16.98 6.41
N GLY A 182 4.07 16.36 7.57
CA GLY A 182 5.00 16.51 8.69
C GLY A 182 6.37 15.85 8.39
N THR A 183 7.40 16.29 9.10
CA THR A 183 8.78 15.76 8.95
C THR A 183 8.86 14.25 9.22
N ALA A 184 8.10 13.72 10.17
CA ALA A 184 8.04 12.29 10.46
C ALA A 184 7.56 11.49 9.23
N ARG A 185 6.48 11.94 8.59
CA ARG A 185 5.94 11.27 7.39
C ARG A 185 6.89 11.30 6.20
N LEU A 186 7.63 12.41 6.01
CA LEU A 186 8.61 12.52 4.94
C LEU A 186 9.85 11.64 5.21
N ALA A 187 10.30 11.54 6.46
CA ALA A 187 11.39 10.65 6.84
C ALA A 187 10.98 9.17 6.69
N ALA A 188 9.77 8.81 7.13
CA ALA A 188 9.24 7.46 6.94
C ALA A 188 9.14 7.11 5.44
N MET A 189 8.54 7.99 4.63
CA MET A 189 8.46 7.79 3.17
C MET A 189 9.85 7.56 2.55
N SER A 190 10.85 8.34 2.98
CA SER A 190 12.23 8.20 2.50
C SER A 190 12.79 6.82 2.84
N ARG A 191 12.62 6.35 4.09
CA ARG A 191 13.03 5.01 4.52
C ARG A 191 12.31 3.93 3.70
N TYR A 192 10.99 4.03 3.53
CA TYR A 192 10.23 3.06 2.77
C TYR A 192 10.60 3.02 1.28
N SER A 193 11.00 4.15 0.68
CA SER A 193 11.47 4.16 -0.72
C SER A 193 12.71 3.32 -0.95
N GLU A 194 13.58 3.17 0.06
CA GLU A 194 14.73 2.26 0.04
C GLU A 194 14.28 0.80 0.20
N LEU A 195 13.37 0.54 1.16
CA LEU A 195 12.94 -0.82 1.49
C LEU A 195 12.10 -1.47 0.39
N ILE A 196 11.30 -0.69 -0.33
CA ILE A 196 10.45 -1.16 -1.44
C ILE A 196 11.29 -1.82 -2.54
N ALA A 197 12.48 -1.29 -2.85
CA ALA A 197 13.38 -1.87 -3.85
C ALA A 197 13.84 -3.30 -3.49
N HIS A 198 13.79 -3.66 -2.22
CA HIS A 198 14.16 -4.98 -1.70
C HIS A 198 12.97 -5.88 -1.37
N CYS A 199 11.74 -5.37 -1.49
CA CYS A 199 10.50 -6.12 -1.27
C CYS A 199 10.03 -6.75 -2.57
N LEU A 200 10.76 -7.75 -3.08
CA LEU A 200 10.43 -8.45 -4.31
C LEU A 200 9.37 -9.53 -4.04
N PRO A 201 8.40 -9.71 -4.96
CA PRO A 201 7.40 -10.75 -4.81
C PRO A 201 7.99 -12.15 -4.95
N GLY A 202 7.66 -13.04 -4.04
CA GLY A 202 7.94 -14.47 -4.12
C GLY A 202 6.73 -15.26 -4.62
N PRO A 203 6.82 -16.60 -4.63
CA PRO A 203 5.69 -17.45 -5.02
C PRO A 203 4.57 -17.38 -3.98
N LEU A 204 3.32 -17.35 -4.45
CA LEU A 204 2.12 -17.35 -3.64
C LEU A 204 1.11 -18.34 -4.23
N THR A 205 0.42 -19.11 -3.36
CA THR A 205 -0.64 -20.03 -3.81
C THR A 205 -2.01 -19.39 -3.79
N ALA A 206 -2.22 -18.35 -2.97
CA ALA A 206 -3.45 -17.58 -2.95
C ALA A 206 -3.69 -16.91 -4.33
N PRO A 207 -4.93 -16.86 -4.83
CA PRO A 207 -5.25 -16.16 -6.08
C PRO A 207 -4.94 -14.66 -5.95
N VAL A 208 -4.45 -14.08 -7.04
CA VAL A 208 -4.08 -12.66 -7.12
C VAL A 208 -4.93 -11.95 -8.15
N LEU A 209 -5.56 -10.83 -7.76
CA LEU A 209 -6.15 -9.87 -8.68
C LEU A 209 -5.21 -8.68 -8.82
N PHE A 210 -4.82 -8.36 -10.06
CA PHE A 210 -4.11 -7.14 -10.38
C PHE A 210 -5.09 -6.13 -11.00
N VAL A 211 -5.32 -5.02 -10.30
CA VAL A 211 -6.21 -3.94 -10.78
C VAL A 211 -5.35 -2.81 -11.32
N ARG A 212 -5.57 -2.45 -12.58
CA ARG A 212 -4.78 -1.45 -13.30
C ARG A 212 -5.68 -0.31 -13.82
N PRO A 213 -5.29 0.96 -13.69
CA PRO A 213 -6.01 2.08 -14.29
C PRO A 213 -5.87 2.09 -15.82
N GLU A 214 -6.91 2.56 -16.50
CA GLU A 214 -6.93 2.72 -17.95
C GLU A 214 -6.21 3.99 -18.44
N ASP A 215 -6.17 5.03 -17.60
CA ASP A 215 -5.66 6.35 -17.97
C ASP A 215 -4.27 6.62 -17.38
N PRO A 216 -3.34 7.23 -18.13
CA PRO A 216 -2.07 7.68 -17.59
C PRO A 216 -2.28 8.84 -16.60
N PHE A 217 -1.53 8.85 -15.50
CA PHE A 217 -1.61 9.93 -14.51
C PHE A 217 -0.81 11.19 -14.89
N ALA A 218 0.04 11.10 -15.91
CA ALA A 218 0.72 12.23 -16.51
C ALA A 218 0.91 12.00 -18.01
N PRO A 219 0.80 13.04 -18.85
CA PRO A 219 0.99 12.91 -20.30
C PRO A 219 2.44 12.65 -20.68
N GLY A 220 2.65 11.85 -21.73
CA GLY A 220 3.98 11.64 -22.33
C GLY A 220 4.93 10.76 -21.52
N ILE A 221 4.43 9.94 -20.62
CA ILE A 221 5.21 8.92 -19.93
C ILE A 221 5.03 7.60 -20.65
N ASP A 222 6.08 7.09 -21.28
CA ASP A 222 6.10 5.75 -21.83
C ASP A 222 6.22 4.72 -20.69
N GLY A 223 5.56 3.57 -20.84
CA GLY A 223 5.61 2.50 -19.83
C GLY A 223 5.00 2.85 -18.48
N TRP A 224 4.02 3.76 -18.45
CA TRP A 224 3.34 4.21 -17.24
C TRP A 224 2.47 3.12 -16.58
N GLN A 225 2.11 2.10 -17.33
CA GLN A 225 1.29 1.02 -16.80
C GLN A 225 2.10 0.10 -15.88
N ALA A 226 1.57 -0.15 -14.71
CA ALA A 226 2.14 -1.13 -13.81
C ALA A 226 2.06 -2.54 -14.43
N VAL A 227 3.10 -3.34 -14.21
CA VAL A 227 3.22 -4.72 -14.66
C VAL A 227 3.49 -5.62 -13.47
N TRP A 228 2.81 -6.77 -13.43
CA TRP A 228 3.02 -7.79 -12.41
C TRP A 228 3.39 -9.11 -13.08
N GLU A 229 4.56 -9.66 -12.75
CA GLU A 229 5.10 -10.87 -13.40
C GLU A 229 4.53 -12.17 -12.82
N GLY A 230 4.00 -12.15 -11.60
CA GLY A 230 3.39 -13.31 -10.96
C GLY A 230 2.07 -13.72 -11.61
N ALA A 231 1.62 -14.93 -11.34
CA ALA A 231 0.30 -15.41 -11.79
C ALA A 231 -0.80 -14.51 -11.19
N HIS A 232 -1.68 -13.96 -12.04
CA HIS A 232 -2.74 -13.05 -11.61
C HIS A 232 -3.90 -13.03 -12.61
N GLU A 233 -5.07 -12.60 -12.12
CA GLU A 233 -6.15 -12.09 -12.95
C GLU A 233 -6.00 -10.59 -13.11
N LEU A 234 -6.27 -10.05 -14.29
CA LEU A 234 -6.20 -8.62 -14.58
C LEU A 234 -7.61 -8.01 -14.62
N ALA A 235 -7.80 -6.91 -13.91
CA ALA A 235 -8.94 -6.03 -14.08
C ALA A 235 -8.47 -4.62 -14.44
N GLU A 236 -9.01 -4.04 -15.51
CA GLU A 236 -8.80 -2.64 -15.86
C GLU A 236 -9.98 -1.81 -15.37
N VAL A 237 -9.67 -0.62 -14.81
CA VAL A 237 -10.67 0.28 -14.24
C VAL A 237 -10.45 1.70 -14.74
N PRO A 238 -11.51 2.49 -14.93
CA PRO A 238 -11.38 3.86 -15.40
C PRO A 238 -10.62 4.73 -14.38
N GLY A 239 -9.81 5.65 -14.90
CA GLY A 239 -9.06 6.61 -14.10
C GLY A 239 -7.56 6.40 -14.12
N THR A 240 -6.86 7.19 -13.32
CA THR A 240 -5.41 7.24 -13.19
C THR A 240 -4.96 6.61 -11.87
N HIS A 241 -3.65 6.44 -11.67
CA HIS A 241 -3.06 5.98 -10.40
C HIS A 241 -3.72 6.56 -9.15
N PHE A 242 -4.00 7.85 -9.13
CA PHE A 242 -4.59 8.50 -7.96
C PHE A 242 -6.13 8.41 -7.94
N THR A 243 -6.76 8.64 -9.10
CA THR A 243 -8.23 8.75 -9.15
C THR A 243 -8.94 7.42 -8.93
N VAL A 244 -8.28 6.27 -9.15
CA VAL A 244 -8.84 4.93 -8.84
C VAL A 244 -9.18 4.76 -7.35
N MET A 245 -8.55 5.52 -6.47
CA MET A 245 -8.86 5.55 -5.03
C MET A 245 -9.60 6.83 -4.60
N GLU A 246 -9.79 7.77 -5.52
CA GLU A 246 -10.50 9.04 -5.32
C GLU A 246 -11.88 9.00 -6.00
N ASP A 247 -12.03 9.66 -7.13
CA ASP A 247 -13.32 9.82 -7.81
C ASP A 247 -13.80 8.55 -8.53
N LYS A 248 -12.89 7.61 -8.79
CA LYS A 248 -13.16 6.32 -9.42
C LYS A 248 -13.19 5.15 -8.42
N ALA A 249 -13.11 5.43 -7.12
CA ALA A 249 -13.05 4.42 -6.08
C ALA A 249 -14.24 3.44 -6.08
N GLU A 250 -15.42 3.88 -6.53
CA GLU A 250 -16.59 3.01 -6.66
C GLU A 250 -16.40 1.95 -7.77
N SER A 251 -15.87 2.36 -8.93
CA SER A 251 -15.58 1.43 -10.04
C SER A 251 -14.50 0.43 -9.64
N THR A 252 -13.46 0.89 -8.94
CA THR A 252 -12.39 0.03 -8.40
C THR A 252 -12.96 -0.97 -7.40
N ALA A 253 -13.80 -0.52 -6.46
CA ALA A 253 -14.44 -1.40 -5.49
C ALA A 253 -15.38 -2.42 -6.15
N GLY A 254 -16.11 -2.02 -7.18
CA GLY A 254 -16.97 -2.91 -7.96
C GLY A 254 -16.18 -4.03 -8.67
N ALA A 255 -15.02 -3.71 -9.26
CA ALA A 255 -14.13 -4.70 -9.87
C ALA A 255 -13.61 -5.71 -8.84
N VAL A 256 -13.18 -5.23 -7.67
CA VAL A 256 -12.73 -6.07 -6.56
C VAL A 256 -13.87 -6.95 -6.05
N GLU A 257 -15.07 -6.40 -5.84
CA GLU A 257 -16.21 -7.17 -5.34
C GLU A 257 -16.64 -8.26 -6.31
N LYS A 258 -16.61 -7.98 -7.62
CA LYS A 258 -16.88 -9.00 -8.65
C LYS A 258 -15.92 -10.18 -8.50
N TRP A 259 -14.63 -9.91 -8.44
CA TRP A 259 -13.61 -10.95 -8.28
C TRP A 259 -13.75 -11.71 -6.95
N LEU A 260 -14.05 -11.01 -5.84
CA LEU A 260 -14.31 -11.65 -4.56
C LEU A 260 -15.48 -12.64 -4.59
N SER A 261 -16.50 -12.35 -5.41
CA SER A 261 -17.64 -13.25 -5.60
C SER A 261 -17.26 -14.50 -6.40
N ASP A 262 -16.28 -14.38 -7.31
CA ASP A 262 -15.83 -15.49 -8.15
C ASP A 262 -14.88 -16.44 -7.39
N ILE A 263 -14.05 -15.94 -6.45
CA ILE A 263 -13.12 -16.76 -5.66
C ILE A 263 -13.71 -17.32 -4.36
N ALA A 264 -14.82 -16.76 -3.86
CA ALA A 264 -15.49 -17.29 -2.68
C ALA A 264 -16.34 -18.50 -3.09
N PRO A 265 -16.06 -19.72 -2.59
CA PRO A 265 -17.00 -20.82 -2.78
C PRO A 265 -18.35 -20.47 -2.15
N ALA A 266 -19.41 -20.74 -2.87
CA ALA A 266 -20.80 -20.55 -2.43
C ALA A 266 -21.12 -21.31 -1.13
#